data_8d7fc20a05d19f6c071f661a990d19ed
#
_entry.id   8d7fc20a05d19f6c071f661a990d19ed
#
_cell.length_a   1.000
_cell.length_b   1.000
_cell.length_c   1.000
_cell.angle_alpha   90.00
_cell.angle_beta   90.00
_cell.angle_gamma   90.00
#
_symmetry.space_group_name_H-M   'P 1'
#
loop_
_entity.id
_entity.type
_entity.pdbx_description
1 polymer ?
#
loop_
_entity_poly.entity_id
_entity_poly.type
_entity_poly.pdbx_seq_one_letter_code
_entity_poly.pdbx_strand_id
1 'polypeptide(L)' 'MADIFDSLRRLVRFPHQGHRRPYLTSRPLRFILVREYLIAYAPDENPLWVIAVMHARRSPRIMAAILRERE' A
#
# COMPACT_ATOMS: atom_id res chain seq x y z
N MET A 1 -12.78 11.52 -13.33
CA MET A 1 -12.96 10.51 -12.28
C MET A 1 -11.60 9.97 -11.86
N ALA A 2 -11.28 10.09 -10.59
CA ALA A 2 -10.00 9.59 -10.08
C ALA A 2 -10.00 8.07 -10.10
N ASP A 3 -8.97 7.47 -10.67
CA ASP A 3 -8.78 6.05 -10.68
C ASP A 3 -7.51 5.66 -9.91
N ILE A 4 -7.16 4.38 -9.94
CA ILE A 4 -5.99 3.87 -9.24
C ILE A 4 -4.71 4.54 -9.76
N PHE A 5 -4.60 4.75 -11.05
CA PHE A 5 -3.41 5.37 -11.64
C PHE A 5 -3.23 6.81 -11.17
N ASP A 6 -4.33 7.57 -11.10
CA ASP A 6 -4.27 8.95 -10.61
C ASP A 6 -3.82 8.98 -9.15
N SER A 7 -4.32 8.06 -8.34
CA SER A 7 -3.93 7.95 -6.94
C SER A 7 -2.46 7.58 -6.80
N LEU A 8 -1.96 6.66 -7.64
CA LEU A 8 -0.55 6.29 -7.63
C LEU A 8 0.35 7.44 -8.06
N ARG A 9 -0.09 8.28 -9.00
CA ARG A 9 0.65 9.48 -9.39
C ARG A 9 0.77 10.45 -8.23
N ARG A 10 -0.28 10.59 -7.42
CA ARG A 10 -0.22 11.40 -6.22
C ARG A 10 0.77 10.85 -5.20
N LEU A 11 0.88 9.54 -5.10
CA LEU A 11 1.83 8.90 -4.21
C LEU A 11 3.27 9.22 -4.59
N VAL A 12 3.56 9.33 -5.89
CA VAL A 12 4.91 9.70 -6.35
C VAL A 12 5.27 11.11 -5.87
N ARG A 13 4.30 12.02 -5.86
CA ARG A 13 4.51 13.41 -5.41
C ARG A 13 4.50 13.53 -3.88
N PHE A 14 3.67 12.72 -3.22
CA PHE A 14 3.48 12.76 -1.77
C PHE A 14 3.56 11.34 -1.21
N PRO A 15 4.75 10.74 -1.17
CA PRO A 15 4.89 9.32 -0.83
C PRO A 15 4.52 9.00 0.62
N HIS A 16 4.48 9.97 1.50
CA HIS A 16 4.15 9.74 2.91
C HIS A 16 2.69 10.04 3.25
N GLN A 17 1.82 10.19 2.24
CA GLN A 17 0.39 10.47 2.52
C GLN A 17 -0.36 9.26 3.06
N GLY A 18 0.13 8.04 2.83
CA GLY A 18 -0.48 6.84 3.39
C GLY A 18 -0.14 6.65 4.86
N HIS A 19 -0.70 5.59 5.46
CA HIS A 19 -0.53 5.31 6.88
C HIS A 19 0.30 4.05 7.09
N ARG A 20 1.13 4.05 8.13
CA ARG A 20 1.82 2.85 8.56
C ARG A 20 0.85 1.96 9.33
N ARG A 21 0.97 0.65 9.14
CA ARG A 21 0.14 -0.33 9.83
C ARG A 21 1.04 -1.42 10.41
N PRO A 22 1.62 -1.18 11.61
CA PRO A 22 2.58 -2.13 12.21
C PRO A 22 2.00 -3.51 12.45
N TYR A 23 0.67 -3.60 12.62
CA TYR A 23 0.01 -4.88 12.85
C TYR A 23 -0.04 -5.73 11.58
N LEU A 24 0.18 -5.16 10.40
CA LEU A 24 0.23 -5.89 9.14
C LEU A 24 1.66 -6.24 8.73
N THR A 25 2.60 -5.37 9.01
CA THR A 25 3.99 -5.62 8.66
C THR A 25 4.91 -4.76 9.52
N SER A 26 6.09 -5.29 9.87
CA SER A 26 7.14 -4.54 10.54
C SER A 26 8.00 -3.74 9.55
N ARG A 27 7.82 -3.97 8.24
CA ARG A 27 8.58 -3.27 7.21
C ARG A 27 8.14 -1.79 7.12
N PRO A 28 9.03 -0.90 6.64
CA PRO A 28 8.70 0.53 6.51
C PRO A 28 7.79 0.79 5.31
N LEU A 29 6.64 0.15 5.29
CA LEU A 29 5.64 0.30 4.25
C LEU A 29 4.52 1.21 4.73
N ARG A 30 3.86 1.86 3.78
CA ARG A 30 2.67 2.63 4.03
C ARG A 30 1.50 2.06 3.24
N PHE A 31 0.31 2.34 3.71
CA PHE A 31 -0.91 1.80 3.13
C PHE A 31 -1.83 2.95 2.78
N ILE A 32 -2.48 2.85 1.62
CA ILE A 32 -3.47 3.82 1.21
C ILE A 32 -4.69 3.09 0.67
N LEU A 33 -5.87 3.60 1.01
CA LEU A 33 -7.13 3.07 0.50
C LEU A 33 -7.54 3.88 -0.71
N VAL A 34 -7.64 3.22 -1.85
CA VAL A 34 -8.10 3.83 -3.09
C VAL A 34 -9.35 3.08 -3.52
N ARG A 35 -10.49 3.76 -3.45
CA ARG A 35 -11.79 3.14 -3.67
C ARG A 35 -11.98 1.95 -2.74
N GLU A 36 -12.03 0.74 -3.30
CA GLU A 36 -12.22 -0.49 -2.53
C GLU A 36 -10.92 -1.27 -2.35
N TYR A 37 -9.78 -0.68 -2.74
CA TYR A 37 -8.50 -1.38 -2.73
C TYR A 37 -7.55 -0.80 -1.70
N LEU A 38 -6.95 -1.68 -0.93
CA LEU A 38 -5.88 -1.33 -0.01
C LEU A 38 -4.55 -1.60 -0.70
N ILE A 39 -3.72 -0.58 -0.79
CA ILE A 39 -2.45 -0.64 -1.50
C ILE A 39 -1.32 -0.47 -0.50
N ALA A 40 -0.40 -1.44 -0.48
CA ALA A 40 0.83 -1.36 0.31
C ALA A 40 1.96 -0.91 -0.62
N TYR A 41 2.72 0.08 -0.19
CA TYR A 41 3.80 0.62 -1.01
C TYR A 41 4.99 1.02 -0.15
N ALA A 42 6.16 1.09 -0.79
CA ALA A 42 7.40 1.51 -0.14
C ALA A 42 7.66 2.99 -0.46
N PRO A 43 7.43 3.90 0.50
CA PRO A 43 7.51 5.35 0.22
C PRO A 43 8.92 5.86 0.01
N ASP A 44 9.92 5.16 0.52
CA ASP A 44 11.31 5.61 0.46
C ASP A 44 12.07 5.10 -0.75
N GLU A 45 11.42 4.30 -1.59
CA GLU A 45 12.03 3.78 -2.81
C GLU A 45 11.86 4.75 -3.97
N ASN A 46 12.87 4.82 -4.82
CA ASN A 46 12.85 5.65 -6.02
C ASN A 46 13.34 4.83 -7.22
N PRO A 47 12.43 4.42 -8.14
CA PRO A 47 11.01 4.77 -8.17
C PRO A 47 10.21 4.11 -7.03
N LEU A 48 9.06 4.69 -6.73
CA LEU A 48 8.16 4.19 -5.70
C LEU A 48 7.63 2.80 -6.08
N TRP A 49 7.72 1.86 -5.14
CA TRP A 49 7.30 0.49 -5.38
C TRP A 49 5.96 0.21 -4.74
N VAL A 50 5.01 -0.27 -5.55
CA VAL A 50 3.77 -0.85 -5.05
C VAL A 50 4.05 -2.33 -4.76
N ILE A 51 3.90 -2.70 -3.50
CA ILE A 51 4.26 -4.04 -3.02
C ILE A 51 3.08 -4.99 -3.14
N ALA A 52 1.88 -4.53 -2.78
CA ALA A 52 0.68 -5.36 -2.80
C ALA A 52 -0.57 -4.52 -2.99
N VAL A 53 -1.55 -5.10 -3.65
CA VAL A 53 -2.88 -4.51 -3.83
C VAL A 53 -3.90 -5.56 -3.44
N MET A 54 -4.85 -5.21 -2.58
CA MET A 54 -5.86 -6.14 -2.13
C MET A 54 -7.20 -5.42 -1.95
N HIS A 55 -8.28 -6.12 -2.24
CA HIS A 55 -9.61 -5.59 -1.99
C HIS A 55 -9.83 -5.41 -0.48
N ALA A 56 -10.34 -4.25 -0.07
CA ALA A 56 -10.45 -3.89 1.34
C ALA A 56 -11.41 -4.79 2.12
N ARG A 57 -12.30 -5.51 1.44
CA ARG A 57 -13.22 -6.46 2.08
C ARG A 57 -12.54 -7.75 2.52
N ARG A 58 -11.35 -8.01 2.02
CA ARG A 58 -10.59 -9.19 2.43
C ARG A 58 -10.05 -9.00 3.84
N SER A 59 -9.84 -10.13 4.53
CA SER A 59 -9.29 -10.12 5.89
C SER A 59 -7.89 -9.47 5.90
N PRO A 60 -7.59 -8.61 6.87
CA PRO A 60 -6.24 -8.08 7.04
C PRO A 60 -5.17 -9.17 7.17
N ARG A 61 -5.54 -10.36 7.65
CA ARG A 61 -4.61 -11.49 7.76
C ARG A 61 -4.07 -11.92 6.39
N ILE A 62 -4.89 -11.81 5.34
CA ILE A 62 -4.47 -12.14 3.98
C ILE A 62 -3.39 -11.17 3.52
N MET A 63 -3.57 -9.89 3.76
CA MET A 63 -2.56 -8.88 3.43
C MET A 63 -1.28 -9.14 4.20
N ALA A 64 -1.37 -9.41 5.50
CA ALA A 64 -0.20 -9.70 6.33
C ALA A 64 0.55 -10.93 5.83
N ALA A 65 -0.17 -11.97 5.42
CA ALA A 65 0.44 -13.19 4.87
C ALA A 65 1.17 -12.90 3.56
N ILE A 66 0.56 -12.13 2.66
CA ILE A 66 1.18 -11.74 1.40
C ILE A 66 2.48 -10.97 1.65
N LEU A 67 2.45 -10.01 2.55
CA LEU A 67 3.62 -9.20 2.86
C LEU A 67 4.73 -10.03 3.51
N ARG A 68 4.36 -11.01 4.32
CA ARG A 68 5.33 -11.90 4.97
C ARG A 68 6.06 -12.76 3.95
N GLU A 69 5.36 -13.26 2.95
CA GLU A 69 5.98 -14.06 1.89
C GLU A 69 6.96 -13.27 1.05
N ARG A 70 6.83 -11.96 1.01
CA ARG A 70 7.68 -11.08 0.22
C ARG A 70 8.86 -10.50 1.00
N GLU A 71 9.00 -10.87 2.24
CA GLU A 71 10.12 -10.42 3.07
C GLU A 71 11.45 -11.08 2.68
#